data_428a70eee3aec414ebfc4191823c03e6
#
_entry.id   428a70eee3aec414ebfc4191823c03e6
#
_cell.length_a   1.000
_cell.length_b   1.000
_cell.length_c   1.000
_cell.angle_alpha   90.00
_cell.angle_beta   90.00
_cell.angle_gamma   90.00
#
_symmetry.space_group_name_H-M   'P 1'
#
loop_
_entity.id
_entity.type
_entity.pdbx_description
1 polymer ?
#
loop_
_entity_poly.entity_id
_entity_poly.type
_entity_poly.pdbx_seq_one_letter_code
_entity_poly.pdbx_strand_id
1 'polypeptide(L)'
;MAAVFIHLSDIHFGQEKDGGRVTINDDAKERLLEDAAVEIAKLGTGATGIIVTGDIAYSAKYEEYAKAGKWLDRLAECVGCSRLDIQMVPGNHDIDRDAITPVAMFHLDSVREKGDNMLDMLLDDEVQREALYARFAAFRDFSGGYGCDLDVGGVYSADVAVAVAPGRTLRFVRLNSALICSRKDDKGKLILGARQRVFEAIDGEEMVVLVHHPLNWLQDSGEAARFFQSRARVIISGHEHFPSLNIKAVEEGCDLLMIAAGATAPDDIDEKYTYKYNILTFEWEEGADALAVTINPRTWNFEMKRFERDNPFLEGRSERNVLGSPYFRRGVPSVAPVQGVVDEPPQAQPVANPVTGSKEVDLSMSEDVRLVRLRFFRDLPEGCRRRILVELGVIPADLTDRLDHTIEQRFFAKLVAQGRKGELSAAIDTAILKLKSGDDE
;
A
#
# COMPACT_ATOMS: atom_id res chain seq x y z
N MET A 1 2.96 14.35 -18.55
CA MET A 1 2.26 14.71 -17.29
C MET A 1 3.12 14.21 -16.14
N ALA A 2 3.24 14.98 -15.04
CA ALA A 2 3.93 14.50 -13.84
C ALA A 2 2.92 13.86 -12.90
N ALA A 3 3.26 12.72 -12.29
CA ALA A 3 2.50 12.11 -11.21
C ALA A 3 3.23 12.39 -9.89
N VAL A 4 2.56 13.10 -8.97
CA VAL A 4 3.16 13.59 -7.72
C VAL A 4 2.53 12.89 -6.52
N PHE A 5 3.36 12.32 -5.65
CA PHE A 5 2.91 11.61 -4.46
C PHE A 5 3.57 12.14 -3.19
N ILE A 6 2.77 12.25 -2.12
CA ILE A 6 3.31 12.37 -0.76
C ILE A 6 3.64 10.96 -0.27
N HIS A 7 4.89 10.72 0.13
CA HIS A 7 5.33 9.43 0.66
C HIS A 7 5.59 9.53 2.16
N LEU A 8 4.84 8.75 2.92
CA LEU A 8 4.86 8.64 4.37
C LEU A 8 5.21 7.21 4.77
N SER A 9 5.82 7.06 5.94
CA SER A 9 6.04 5.78 6.60
C SER A 9 6.09 5.98 8.11
N ASP A 10 5.81 4.92 8.88
CA ASP A 10 6.04 4.93 10.32
C ASP A 10 5.35 6.13 11.01
N ILE A 11 4.01 6.22 10.82
CA ILE A 11 3.19 7.33 11.35
C ILE A 11 2.81 7.09 12.82
N HIS A 12 2.63 5.81 13.20
CA HIS A 12 2.44 5.31 14.56
C HIS A 12 1.32 6.00 15.34
N PHE A 13 0.11 6.11 14.75
CA PHE A 13 -1.05 6.58 15.51
C PHE A 13 -1.31 5.68 16.72
N GLY A 14 -1.36 6.25 17.91
CA GLY A 14 -1.52 5.51 19.17
C GLY A 14 -0.25 5.38 20.00
N GLN A 15 0.94 5.64 19.44
CA GLN A 15 2.21 5.67 20.15
C GLN A 15 2.21 6.63 21.33
N GLU A 16 1.37 7.65 21.28
CA GLU A 16 1.26 8.73 22.25
C GLU A 16 0.83 8.24 23.64
N LYS A 17 0.33 7.01 23.77
CA LYS A 17 -0.12 6.47 25.07
C LYS A 17 1.05 6.23 26.03
N ASP A 18 2.27 6.10 25.51
CA ASP A 18 3.42 5.63 26.29
C ASP A 18 4.40 6.71 26.80
N GLY A 19 3.99 7.97 26.92
CA GLY A 19 4.90 8.86 27.63
C GLY A 19 4.97 10.33 27.28
N GLY A 20 3.85 10.98 27.05
CA GLY A 20 3.83 12.46 27.10
C GLY A 20 4.33 13.19 25.85
N ARG A 21 4.62 12.50 24.77
CA ARG A 21 4.97 13.10 23.46
C ARG A 21 3.78 13.38 22.56
N VAL A 22 2.55 13.10 23.03
CA VAL A 22 1.30 13.29 22.26
C VAL A 22 1.27 14.65 21.58
N THR A 23 1.40 15.70 22.36
CA THR A 23 1.28 17.07 21.86
C THR A 23 2.37 17.42 20.85
N ILE A 24 3.59 16.90 21.02
CA ILE A 24 4.72 17.17 20.12
C ILE A 24 4.52 16.43 18.79
N ASN A 25 4.12 15.16 18.83
CA ASN A 25 3.85 14.37 17.63
C ASN A 25 2.65 14.92 16.86
N ASP A 26 1.61 15.36 17.57
CA ASP A 26 0.43 15.98 16.96
C ASP A 26 0.79 17.33 16.30
N ASP A 27 1.60 18.17 16.95
CA ASP A 27 2.08 19.43 16.35
C ASP A 27 2.92 19.14 15.09
N ALA A 28 3.84 18.18 15.14
CA ALA A 28 4.64 17.82 13.96
C ALA A 28 3.77 17.30 12.80
N LYS A 29 2.74 16.48 13.09
CA LYS A 29 1.78 16.01 12.10
C LYS A 29 0.97 17.16 11.50
N GLU A 30 0.57 18.15 12.28
CA GLU A 30 -0.12 19.35 11.77
C GLU A 30 0.80 20.20 10.88
N ARG A 31 2.05 20.41 11.29
CA ARG A 31 3.05 21.13 10.50
C ARG A 31 3.38 20.41 9.19
N LEU A 32 3.31 19.08 9.17
CA LEU A 32 3.47 18.30 7.94
C LEU A 32 2.35 18.64 6.93
N LEU A 33 1.10 18.74 7.37
CA LEU A 33 -0.01 19.14 6.49
C LEU A 33 0.25 20.51 5.85
N GLU A 34 0.68 21.48 6.65
CA GLU A 34 0.98 22.84 6.20
C GLU A 34 2.14 22.85 5.19
N ASP A 35 3.23 22.15 5.50
CA ASP A 35 4.42 22.07 4.65
C ASP A 35 4.11 21.37 3.33
N ALA A 36 3.42 20.22 3.37
CA ALA A 36 3.02 19.48 2.19
C ALA A 36 2.14 20.33 1.25
N ALA A 37 1.16 21.07 1.80
CA ALA A 37 0.31 21.97 1.04
C ALA A 37 1.14 23.06 0.32
N VAL A 38 2.09 23.67 1.03
CA VAL A 38 2.97 24.71 0.48
C VAL A 38 3.86 24.16 -0.63
N GLU A 39 4.46 22.98 -0.42
CA GLU A 39 5.38 22.39 -1.40
C GLU A 39 4.63 21.91 -2.65
N ILE A 40 3.45 21.31 -2.51
CA ILE A 40 2.62 20.90 -3.65
C ILE A 40 2.12 22.12 -4.43
N ALA A 41 1.72 23.20 -3.76
CA ALA A 41 1.30 24.43 -4.43
C ALA A 41 2.41 25.04 -5.32
N LYS A 42 3.69 24.88 -4.95
CA LYS A 42 4.84 25.32 -5.77
C LYS A 42 4.95 24.58 -7.11
N LEU A 43 4.43 23.34 -7.19
CA LEU A 43 4.43 22.55 -8.41
C LEU A 43 3.34 22.98 -9.41
N GLY A 44 2.39 23.83 -8.96
CA GLY A 44 1.30 24.33 -9.80
C GLY A 44 0.22 23.29 -10.15
N THR A 45 0.27 22.12 -9.54
CA THR A 45 -0.70 21.02 -9.69
C THR A 45 -0.97 20.42 -8.32
N GLY A 46 -2.15 19.79 -8.11
CA GLY A 46 -2.40 18.99 -6.93
C GLY A 46 -1.54 17.72 -6.93
N ALA A 47 -1.43 17.07 -5.79
CA ALA A 47 -0.84 15.74 -5.73
C ALA A 47 -1.71 14.72 -6.47
N THR A 48 -1.09 13.70 -7.07
CA THR A 48 -1.79 12.58 -7.69
C THR A 48 -2.33 11.63 -6.62
N GLY A 49 -1.64 11.52 -5.48
CA GLY A 49 -2.06 10.67 -4.38
C GLY A 49 -1.07 10.66 -3.21
N ILE A 50 -1.32 9.76 -2.27
CA ILE A 50 -0.51 9.55 -1.08
C ILE A 50 -0.06 8.09 -1.04
N ILE A 51 1.21 7.85 -0.72
CA ILE A 51 1.78 6.52 -0.51
C ILE A 51 2.15 6.38 0.96
N VAL A 52 1.67 5.33 1.63
CA VAL A 52 2.02 5.00 3.02
C VAL A 52 2.66 3.63 3.07
N THR A 53 3.94 3.59 3.38
CA THR A 53 4.72 2.34 3.41
C THR A 53 4.76 1.67 4.78
N GLY A 54 3.59 1.61 5.45
CA GLY A 54 3.36 0.82 6.66
C GLY A 54 3.56 1.57 7.96
N ASP A 55 3.28 0.86 9.06
CA ASP A 55 3.30 1.35 10.44
C ASP A 55 2.41 2.60 10.61
N ILE A 56 1.17 2.48 10.11
CA ILE A 56 0.15 3.51 10.21
C ILE A 56 -0.33 3.62 11.65
N ALA A 57 -0.68 2.48 12.26
CA ALA A 57 -1.02 2.35 13.66
C ALA A 57 0.19 1.92 14.48
N TYR A 58 0.15 2.07 15.80
CA TYR A 58 1.21 1.62 16.71
C TYR A 58 0.97 0.19 17.22
N SER A 59 -0.29 -0.20 17.38
CA SER A 59 -0.69 -1.48 17.95
C SER A 59 -1.83 -2.16 17.17
N ALA A 60 -2.10 -1.69 15.96
CA ALA A 60 -3.18 -2.17 15.08
C ALA A 60 -4.56 -2.17 15.73
N LYS A 61 -4.89 -1.16 16.51
CA LYS A 61 -6.22 -1.01 17.11
C LYS A 61 -7.13 -0.12 16.27
N TYR A 62 -8.43 -0.43 16.25
CA TYR A 62 -9.41 0.30 15.42
C TYR A 62 -9.44 1.81 15.70
N GLU A 63 -9.25 2.23 16.95
CA GLU A 63 -9.21 3.66 17.31
C GLU A 63 -8.00 4.39 16.73
N GLU A 64 -6.89 3.68 16.56
CA GLU A 64 -5.67 4.23 15.94
C GLU A 64 -5.90 4.48 14.46
N TYR A 65 -6.52 3.53 13.76
CA TYR A 65 -6.92 3.69 12.36
C TYR A 65 -8.01 4.75 12.16
N ALA A 66 -8.95 4.88 13.10
CA ALA A 66 -9.95 5.94 13.04
C ALA A 66 -9.33 7.34 13.11
N LYS A 67 -8.26 7.52 13.91
CA LYS A 67 -7.47 8.77 13.95
C LYS A 67 -6.67 8.95 12.67
N ALA A 68 -6.00 7.89 12.22
CA ALA A 68 -5.21 7.89 10.98
C ALA A 68 -6.06 8.29 9.77
N GLY A 69 -7.26 7.71 9.63
CA GLY A 69 -8.16 8.03 8.52
C GLY A 69 -8.58 9.49 8.46
N LYS A 70 -8.90 10.08 9.62
CA LYS A 70 -9.23 11.51 9.70
C LYS A 70 -8.06 12.41 9.32
N TRP A 71 -6.87 12.05 9.74
CA TRP A 71 -5.66 12.83 9.42
C TRP A 71 -5.27 12.68 7.94
N LEU A 72 -5.35 11.46 7.37
CA LEU A 72 -5.10 11.21 5.95
C LEU A 72 -6.13 11.92 5.06
N ASP A 73 -7.41 11.98 5.47
CA ASP A 73 -8.44 12.74 4.74
C ASP A 73 -8.08 14.23 4.67
N ARG A 74 -7.58 14.81 5.79
CA ARG A 74 -7.12 16.21 5.83
C ARG A 74 -5.88 16.42 4.98
N LEU A 75 -4.92 15.49 5.01
CA LEU A 75 -3.73 15.56 4.14
C LEU A 75 -4.14 15.55 2.67
N ALA A 76 -5.02 14.63 2.26
CA ALA A 76 -5.51 14.56 0.89
C ALA A 76 -6.17 15.88 0.45
N GLU A 77 -7.00 16.48 1.31
CA GLU A 77 -7.60 17.79 1.07
C GLU A 77 -6.54 18.89 0.94
N CYS A 78 -5.56 18.95 1.84
CA CYS A 78 -4.49 19.95 1.83
C CYS A 78 -3.62 19.90 0.58
N VAL A 79 -3.33 18.70 0.06
CA VAL A 79 -2.49 18.50 -1.12
C VAL A 79 -3.27 18.41 -2.44
N GLY A 80 -4.61 18.50 -2.37
CA GLY A 80 -5.50 18.54 -3.53
C GLY A 80 -5.63 17.22 -4.28
N CYS A 81 -5.53 16.06 -3.60
CA CYS A 81 -5.83 14.75 -4.18
C CYS A 81 -7.11 14.15 -3.60
N SER A 82 -7.65 13.15 -4.27
CA SER A 82 -8.77 12.38 -3.73
C SER A 82 -8.30 11.50 -2.56
N ARG A 83 -9.10 11.39 -1.50
CA ARG A 83 -8.88 10.40 -0.44
C ARG A 83 -8.93 8.95 -0.95
N LEU A 84 -9.43 8.73 -2.16
CA LEU A 84 -9.42 7.42 -2.82
C LEU A 84 -8.09 7.11 -3.52
N ASP A 85 -7.18 8.08 -3.63
CA ASP A 85 -5.88 7.92 -4.27
C ASP A 85 -4.76 7.74 -3.23
N ILE A 86 -5.10 7.05 -2.13
CA ILE A 86 -4.16 6.67 -1.07
C ILE A 86 -3.77 5.20 -1.28
N GLN A 87 -2.47 4.96 -1.44
CA GLN A 87 -1.88 3.63 -1.55
C GLN A 87 -1.21 3.27 -0.23
N MET A 88 -1.43 2.05 0.29
CA MET A 88 -0.80 1.64 1.54
C MET A 88 -0.44 0.15 1.57
N VAL A 89 0.56 -0.17 2.38
CA VAL A 89 0.96 -1.54 2.74
C VAL A 89 1.04 -1.66 4.26
N PRO A 90 0.91 -2.85 4.86
CA PRO A 90 1.07 -3.01 6.30
C PRO A 90 2.54 -3.03 6.71
N GLY A 91 2.82 -2.49 7.90
CA GLY A 91 4.08 -2.69 8.61
C GLY A 91 3.94 -3.65 9.80
N ASN A 92 5.02 -3.78 10.59
CA ASN A 92 5.03 -4.69 11.74
C ASN A 92 4.27 -4.13 12.96
N HIS A 93 3.91 -2.86 12.96
CA HIS A 93 3.00 -2.26 13.93
C HIS A 93 1.53 -2.32 13.49
N ASP A 94 1.26 -2.63 12.21
CA ASP A 94 -0.10 -2.83 11.70
C ASP A 94 -0.62 -4.26 11.92
N ILE A 95 -0.02 -5.01 12.83
CA ILE A 95 -0.50 -6.30 13.34
C ILE A 95 -0.93 -6.18 14.81
N ASP A 96 -2.09 -6.72 15.15
CA ASP A 96 -2.50 -6.86 16.55
C ASP A 96 -1.72 -7.99 17.22
N ARG A 97 -0.71 -7.62 18.01
CA ARG A 97 0.16 -8.56 18.70
C ARG A 97 -0.57 -9.36 19.78
N ASP A 98 -1.71 -8.88 20.28
CA ASP A 98 -2.54 -9.60 21.25
C ASP A 98 -3.35 -10.71 20.59
N ALA A 99 -3.61 -10.62 19.29
CA ALA A 99 -4.28 -11.64 18.50
C ALA A 99 -3.35 -12.82 18.11
N ILE A 100 -2.06 -12.75 18.42
CA ILE A 100 -1.10 -13.83 18.12
C ILE A 100 -1.28 -14.98 19.11
N THR A 101 -1.95 -16.04 18.67
CA THR A 101 -2.13 -17.27 19.45
C THR A 101 -0.85 -18.12 19.49
N PRO A 102 -0.70 -19.06 20.44
CA PRO A 102 0.41 -20.01 20.43
C PRO A 102 0.52 -20.82 19.13
N VAL A 103 -0.61 -21.17 18.51
CA VAL A 103 -0.65 -21.87 17.22
C VAL A 103 -0.12 -20.97 16.10
N ALA A 104 -0.58 -19.73 16.04
CA ALA A 104 -0.05 -18.75 15.08
C ALA A 104 1.47 -18.57 15.26
N MET A 105 1.95 -18.47 16.50
CA MET A 105 3.38 -18.34 16.80
C MET A 105 4.19 -19.55 16.29
N PHE A 106 3.68 -20.77 16.50
CA PHE A 106 4.31 -21.98 15.98
C PHE A 106 4.40 -21.98 14.45
N HIS A 107 3.36 -21.49 13.76
CA HIS A 107 3.37 -21.35 12.30
C HIS A 107 4.41 -20.33 11.84
N LEU A 108 4.47 -19.16 12.47
CA LEU A 108 5.45 -18.11 12.15
C LEU A 108 6.89 -18.62 12.29
N ASP A 109 7.19 -19.30 13.39
CA ASP A 109 8.51 -19.89 13.62
C ASP A 109 8.84 -20.99 12.61
N SER A 110 7.84 -21.82 12.26
CA SER A 110 8.00 -22.85 11.23
C SER A 110 8.30 -22.27 9.86
N VAL A 111 7.69 -21.14 9.50
CA VAL A 111 8.00 -20.42 8.24
C VAL A 111 9.40 -19.81 8.28
N ARG A 112 9.80 -19.19 9.39
CA ARG A 112 11.16 -18.65 9.58
C ARG A 112 12.24 -19.72 9.41
N GLU A 113 11.95 -20.95 9.86
CA GLU A 113 12.88 -22.07 9.77
C GLU A 113 12.90 -22.73 8.39
N LYS A 114 11.73 -22.93 7.75
CA LYS A 114 11.57 -23.76 6.56
C LYS A 114 11.35 -22.97 5.26
N GLY A 115 11.13 -21.65 5.35
CA GLY A 115 11.02 -20.75 4.20
C GLY A 115 9.72 -20.91 3.38
N ASP A 116 9.81 -20.58 2.10
CA ASP A 116 8.69 -20.49 1.13
C ASP A 116 7.76 -21.68 1.14
N ASN A 117 8.29 -22.90 1.12
CA ASN A 117 7.47 -24.11 1.05
C ASN A 117 6.52 -24.24 2.25
N MET A 118 6.98 -23.85 3.43
CA MET A 118 6.14 -23.86 4.62
C MET A 118 5.09 -22.75 4.57
N LEU A 119 5.47 -21.56 4.09
CA LEU A 119 4.53 -20.47 3.90
C LEU A 119 3.42 -20.86 2.92
N ASP A 120 3.78 -21.41 1.76
CA ASP A 120 2.82 -21.84 0.75
C ASP A 120 1.85 -22.90 1.28
N MET A 121 2.36 -23.88 2.03
CA MET A 121 1.52 -24.92 2.65
C MET A 121 0.50 -24.33 3.63
N LEU A 122 0.89 -23.34 4.45
CA LEU A 122 -0.03 -22.67 5.37
C LEU A 122 -1.05 -21.80 4.65
N LEU A 123 -0.66 -21.16 3.55
CA LEU A 123 -1.55 -20.32 2.75
C LEU A 123 -2.56 -21.13 1.93
N ASP A 124 -2.27 -22.38 1.58
CA ASP A 124 -3.19 -23.27 0.89
C ASP A 124 -4.28 -23.84 1.79
N ASP A 125 -4.02 -23.98 3.10
CA ASP A 125 -4.98 -24.44 4.08
C ASP A 125 -5.77 -23.24 4.66
N GLU A 126 -7.10 -23.25 4.51
CA GLU A 126 -7.97 -22.14 4.92
C GLU A 126 -7.88 -21.83 6.42
N VAL A 127 -7.84 -22.85 7.28
CA VAL A 127 -7.79 -22.68 8.74
C VAL A 127 -6.45 -22.10 9.19
N GLN A 128 -5.35 -22.59 8.60
CA GLN A 128 -4.01 -22.09 8.92
C GLN A 128 -3.82 -20.67 8.40
N ARG A 129 -4.32 -20.39 7.22
CA ARG A 129 -4.31 -19.06 6.61
C ARG A 129 -5.08 -18.05 7.45
N GLU A 130 -6.28 -18.39 7.94
CA GLU A 130 -7.03 -17.52 8.85
C GLU A 130 -6.23 -17.22 10.12
N ALA A 131 -5.58 -18.20 10.72
CA ALA A 131 -4.74 -18.00 11.90
C ALA A 131 -3.58 -17.04 11.63
N LEU A 132 -3.01 -17.06 10.41
CA LEU A 132 -1.99 -16.10 10.00
C LEU A 132 -2.53 -14.68 9.79
N TYR A 133 -3.76 -14.53 9.30
CA TYR A 133 -4.32 -13.22 8.96
C TYR A 133 -5.15 -12.57 10.08
N ALA A 134 -5.52 -13.32 11.13
CA ALA A 134 -6.35 -12.80 12.22
C ALA A 134 -5.80 -11.51 12.86
N ARG A 135 -4.48 -11.40 12.98
CA ARG A 135 -3.82 -10.22 13.54
C ARG A 135 -3.85 -8.97 12.65
N PHE A 136 -4.23 -9.10 11.38
CA PHE A 136 -4.42 -7.98 10.46
C PHE A 136 -5.85 -7.46 10.40
N ALA A 137 -6.77 -7.92 11.26
CA ALA A 137 -8.20 -7.63 11.13
C ALA A 137 -8.50 -6.12 10.99
N ALA A 138 -7.99 -5.30 11.90
CA ALA A 138 -8.23 -3.86 11.85
C ALA A 138 -7.54 -3.18 10.64
N PHE A 139 -6.32 -3.59 10.28
CA PHE A 139 -5.65 -3.09 9.08
C PHE A 139 -6.42 -3.48 7.81
N ARG A 140 -6.93 -4.72 7.71
CA ARG A 140 -7.72 -5.18 6.54
C ARG A 140 -8.97 -4.35 6.33
N ASP A 141 -9.69 -4.05 7.41
CA ASP A 141 -10.87 -3.18 7.35
C ASP A 141 -10.48 -1.78 6.87
N PHE A 142 -9.45 -1.21 7.45
CA PHE A 142 -8.97 0.13 7.13
C PHE A 142 -8.47 0.22 5.68
N SER A 143 -7.52 -0.63 5.30
CA SER A 143 -6.92 -0.63 3.96
C SER A 143 -7.92 -1.04 2.87
N GLY A 144 -8.83 -1.97 3.19
CA GLY A 144 -9.90 -2.40 2.29
C GLY A 144 -10.87 -1.27 1.95
N GLY A 145 -11.10 -0.32 2.86
CA GLY A 145 -11.87 0.90 2.57
C GLY A 145 -11.25 1.73 1.44
N TYR A 146 -9.93 1.83 1.42
CA TYR A 146 -9.17 2.55 0.37
C TYR A 146 -8.96 1.72 -0.91
N GLY A 147 -9.39 0.46 -0.94
CA GLY A 147 -9.10 -0.44 -2.05
C GLY A 147 -7.69 -1.03 -2.02
N CYS A 148 -6.99 -0.93 -0.89
CA CYS A 148 -5.66 -1.50 -0.66
C CYS A 148 -5.76 -2.85 0.07
N ASP A 149 -6.56 -3.77 -0.47
CA ASP A 149 -6.83 -5.06 0.16
C ASP A 149 -5.57 -5.89 0.34
N LEU A 150 -5.49 -6.59 1.48
CA LEU A 150 -4.56 -7.68 1.65
C LEU A 150 -5.14 -8.92 0.98
N ASP A 151 -4.38 -9.54 0.09
CA ASP A 151 -4.75 -10.84 -0.46
C ASP A 151 -4.52 -11.94 0.59
N VAL A 152 -5.59 -12.59 1.01
CA VAL A 152 -5.51 -13.69 1.99
C VAL A 152 -4.85 -14.95 1.44
N GLY A 153 -4.69 -15.09 0.13
CA GLY A 153 -3.89 -16.14 -0.49
C GLY A 153 -2.40 -15.86 -0.45
N GLY A 154 -1.98 -14.71 0.13
CA GLY A 154 -0.59 -14.30 0.24
C GLY A 154 0.04 -13.86 -1.07
N VAL A 155 -0.77 -13.46 -2.05
CA VAL A 155 -0.33 -12.91 -3.33
C VAL A 155 -0.13 -11.39 -3.20
N TYR A 156 0.65 -10.80 -4.09
CA TYR A 156 0.74 -9.34 -4.20
C TYR A 156 -0.62 -8.73 -4.58
N SER A 157 -0.81 -7.47 -4.24
CA SER A 157 -1.96 -6.71 -4.70
C SER A 157 -1.47 -5.59 -5.62
N ALA A 158 -2.07 -5.47 -6.79
CA ALA A 158 -1.74 -4.45 -7.77
C ALA A 158 -3.02 -3.96 -8.44
N ASP A 159 -3.22 -2.66 -8.40
CA ASP A 159 -4.28 -1.97 -9.12
C ASP A 159 -3.83 -0.52 -9.33
N VAL A 160 -4.64 0.30 -9.89
CA VAL A 160 -4.35 1.71 -10.19
C VAL A 160 -3.10 1.90 -11.05
N ALA A 161 -3.32 1.90 -12.35
CA ALA A 161 -2.34 2.41 -13.31
C ALA A 161 -2.43 3.94 -13.38
N VAL A 162 -1.32 4.63 -13.12
CA VAL A 162 -1.22 6.09 -13.18
C VAL A 162 -0.49 6.49 -14.46
N ALA A 163 -1.19 7.20 -15.35
CA ALA A 163 -0.58 7.66 -16.61
C ALA A 163 0.44 8.76 -16.37
N VAL A 164 1.66 8.58 -16.88
CA VAL A 164 2.72 9.60 -16.91
C VAL A 164 2.91 10.18 -18.31
N ALA A 165 2.50 9.42 -19.35
CA ALA A 165 2.41 9.88 -20.73
C ALA A 165 1.45 8.98 -21.53
N PRO A 166 1.02 9.34 -22.74
CA PRO A 166 0.22 8.47 -23.60
C PRO A 166 0.89 7.10 -23.80
N GLY A 167 0.19 6.02 -23.44
CA GLY A 167 0.70 4.66 -23.53
C GLY A 167 1.82 4.32 -22.55
N ARG A 168 2.04 5.14 -21.53
CA ARG A 168 3.03 4.93 -20.47
C ARG A 168 2.41 5.15 -19.11
N THR A 169 2.33 4.08 -18.34
CA THR A 169 1.68 4.07 -17.03
C THR A 169 2.60 3.52 -15.95
N LEU A 170 2.34 3.93 -14.72
CA LEU A 170 2.93 3.32 -13.52
C LEU A 170 1.91 2.41 -12.88
N ARG A 171 2.32 1.22 -12.52
CA ARG A 171 1.51 0.31 -11.70
C ARG A 171 2.15 0.12 -10.34
N PHE A 172 1.38 0.36 -9.29
CA PHE A 172 1.83 0.15 -7.92
C PHE A 172 1.55 -1.29 -7.51
N VAL A 173 2.62 -2.01 -7.12
CA VAL A 173 2.57 -3.39 -6.63
C VAL A 173 2.77 -3.36 -5.11
N ARG A 174 1.73 -3.70 -4.37
CA ARG A 174 1.72 -3.68 -2.90
C ARG A 174 2.06 -5.05 -2.34
N LEU A 175 3.06 -5.11 -1.47
CA LEU A 175 3.55 -6.34 -0.85
C LEU A 175 3.36 -6.30 0.67
N ASN A 176 2.96 -7.42 1.25
CA ASN A 176 2.85 -7.60 2.69
C ASN A 176 4.12 -8.24 3.26
N SER A 177 5.12 -7.44 3.59
CA SER A 177 6.33 -7.93 4.26
C SER A 177 6.14 -8.20 5.77
N ALA A 178 4.99 -7.80 6.33
CA ALA A 178 4.63 -8.07 7.72
C ALA A 178 3.93 -9.44 7.92
N LEU A 179 3.75 -10.24 6.85
CA LEU A 179 3.00 -11.49 6.89
C LEU A 179 3.50 -12.49 7.93
N ILE A 180 4.77 -12.49 8.26
CA ILE A 180 5.33 -13.35 9.31
C ILE A 180 5.88 -12.56 10.50
N CYS A 181 5.57 -11.27 10.60
CA CYS A 181 5.93 -10.45 11.77
C CYS A 181 5.22 -10.94 13.04
N SER A 182 5.84 -10.72 14.17
CA SER A 182 5.36 -11.14 15.48
C SER A 182 5.63 -10.09 16.56
N ARG A 183 5.75 -10.50 17.82
CA ARG A 183 6.10 -9.58 18.91
C ARG A 183 7.54 -9.08 18.85
N LYS A 184 8.42 -9.86 18.23
CA LYS A 184 9.82 -9.52 18.02
C LYS A 184 10.26 -10.06 16.66
N ASP A 185 10.73 -9.18 15.82
CA ASP A 185 11.18 -9.51 14.49
C ASP A 185 12.69 -9.24 14.37
N ASP A 186 13.38 -10.17 13.74
CA ASP A 186 14.84 -10.10 13.56
C ASP A 186 15.15 -9.80 12.09
N LYS A 187 16.13 -8.91 11.88
CA LYS A 187 16.64 -8.57 10.55
C LYS A 187 17.15 -9.82 9.82
N GLY A 188 16.71 -9.98 8.56
CA GLY A 188 17.04 -11.14 7.74
C GLY A 188 16.25 -12.41 8.05
N LYS A 189 15.15 -12.31 8.83
CA LYS A 189 14.29 -13.44 9.19
C LYS A 189 12.86 -13.33 8.67
N LEU A 190 12.47 -12.19 8.11
CA LEU A 190 11.18 -12.04 7.47
C LEU A 190 11.21 -12.70 6.08
N ILE A 191 10.05 -12.94 5.51
CA ILE A 191 9.90 -13.57 4.19
C ILE A 191 8.73 -12.94 3.44
N LEU A 192 8.92 -12.66 2.15
CA LEU A 192 7.84 -12.27 1.24
C LEU A 192 7.10 -13.49 0.71
N GLY A 193 7.85 -14.52 0.35
CA GLY A 193 7.33 -15.69 -0.34
C GLY A 193 7.21 -15.51 -1.85
N ALA A 194 7.20 -16.65 -2.56
CA ALA A 194 7.16 -16.68 -4.02
C ALA A 194 5.90 -16.00 -4.59
N ARG A 195 4.77 -16.15 -3.93
CA ARG A 195 3.47 -15.59 -4.37
C ARG A 195 3.45 -14.08 -4.44
N GLN A 196 4.25 -13.40 -3.61
CA GLN A 196 4.32 -11.94 -3.61
C GLN A 196 5.44 -11.41 -4.51
N ARG A 197 6.61 -12.06 -4.55
CA ARG A 197 7.74 -11.54 -5.31
C ARG A 197 7.66 -11.81 -6.82
N VAL A 198 6.79 -12.76 -7.26
CA VAL A 198 6.60 -13.09 -8.67
C VAL A 198 5.32 -12.42 -9.18
N PHE A 199 5.43 -11.20 -9.69
CA PHE A 199 4.34 -10.48 -10.35
C PHE A 199 4.59 -10.34 -11.84
N GLU A 200 3.51 -10.17 -12.60
CA GLU A 200 3.52 -10.07 -14.05
C GLU A 200 4.05 -8.71 -14.51
N ALA A 201 4.86 -8.71 -15.57
CA ALA A 201 5.26 -7.48 -16.24
C ALA A 201 4.32 -7.23 -17.42
N ILE A 202 3.90 -5.98 -17.59
CA ILE A 202 2.92 -5.57 -18.58
C ILE A 202 3.56 -4.54 -19.53
N ASP A 203 3.43 -4.75 -20.82
CA ASP A 203 3.94 -3.81 -21.81
C ASP A 203 3.24 -2.45 -21.71
N GLY A 204 4.02 -1.38 -21.72
CA GLY A 204 3.53 -0.01 -21.50
C GLY A 204 3.45 0.40 -20.03
N GLU A 205 3.73 -0.51 -19.09
CA GLU A 205 3.65 -0.24 -17.66
C GLU A 205 5.00 -0.47 -16.96
N GLU A 206 5.44 0.49 -16.15
CA GLU A 206 6.57 0.29 -15.25
C GLU A 206 6.06 0.12 -13.81
N MET A 207 6.62 -0.88 -13.13
CA MET A 207 6.17 -1.27 -11.80
C MET A 207 6.90 -0.49 -10.72
N VAL A 208 6.14 0.01 -9.75
CA VAL A 208 6.59 0.62 -8.49
C VAL A 208 6.17 -0.29 -7.35
N VAL A 209 7.13 -0.92 -6.69
CA VAL A 209 6.89 -1.83 -5.56
C VAL A 209 6.77 -1.03 -4.27
N LEU A 210 5.69 -1.25 -3.55
CA LEU A 210 5.47 -0.73 -2.20
C LEU A 210 5.64 -1.88 -1.20
N VAL A 211 6.51 -1.69 -0.22
CA VAL A 211 6.79 -2.68 0.82
C VAL A 211 7.22 -1.96 2.10
N HIS A 212 6.88 -2.48 3.28
CA HIS A 212 7.32 -1.83 4.52
C HIS A 212 8.78 -2.11 4.83
N HIS A 213 9.16 -3.39 4.93
CA HIS A 213 10.54 -3.74 5.30
C HIS A 213 11.47 -3.67 4.08
N PRO A 214 12.64 -3.02 4.21
CA PRO A 214 13.68 -3.09 3.19
C PRO A 214 14.15 -4.52 2.91
N LEU A 215 14.68 -4.78 1.72
CA LEU A 215 15.04 -6.13 1.28
C LEU A 215 16.02 -6.85 2.23
N ASN A 216 16.91 -6.13 2.91
CA ASN A 216 17.87 -6.68 3.87
C ASN A 216 17.22 -7.24 5.17
N TRP A 217 15.91 -7.03 5.37
CA TRP A 217 15.13 -7.66 6.44
C TRP A 217 14.61 -9.04 6.05
N LEU A 218 14.65 -9.40 4.76
CA LEU A 218 14.08 -10.61 4.21
C LEU A 218 15.14 -11.70 4.07
N GLN A 219 14.81 -12.92 4.49
CA GLN A 219 15.67 -14.09 4.26
C GLN A 219 15.69 -14.48 2.76
N ASP A 220 14.61 -14.23 2.02
CA ASP A 220 14.50 -14.43 0.58
C ASP A 220 14.91 -13.21 -0.25
N SER A 221 15.66 -12.26 0.36
CA SER A 221 16.09 -11.00 -0.25
C SER A 221 16.81 -11.15 -1.59
N GLY A 222 17.63 -12.18 -1.73
CA GLY A 222 18.39 -12.42 -2.96
C GLY A 222 17.48 -12.77 -4.15
N GLU A 223 16.45 -13.58 -3.92
CA GLU A 223 15.48 -13.93 -4.95
C GLU A 223 14.52 -12.76 -5.22
N ALA A 224 14.00 -12.12 -4.17
CA ALA A 224 13.17 -10.93 -4.31
C ALA A 224 13.89 -9.85 -5.15
N ALA A 225 15.16 -9.58 -4.87
CA ALA A 225 15.96 -8.63 -5.64
C ALA A 225 16.06 -8.98 -7.12
N ARG A 226 16.28 -10.26 -7.48
CA ARG A 226 16.34 -10.69 -8.89
C ARG A 226 15.03 -10.48 -9.62
N PHE A 227 13.90 -10.85 -9.00
CA PHE A 227 12.57 -10.63 -9.59
C PHE A 227 12.26 -9.15 -9.76
N PHE A 228 12.56 -8.32 -8.74
CA PHE A 228 12.28 -6.89 -8.81
C PHE A 228 13.15 -6.19 -9.85
N GLN A 229 14.44 -6.53 -9.96
CA GLN A 229 15.32 -5.98 -10.99
C GLN A 229 14.79 -6.23 -12.41
N SER A 230 14.21 -7.41 -12.65
CA SER A 230 13.69 -7.76 -13.97
C SER A 230 12.33 -7.10 -14.30
N ARG A 231 11.56 -6.64 -13.29
CA ARG A 231 10.16 -6.25 -13.47
C ARG A 231 9.79 -4.89 -12.92
N ALA A 232 10.51 -4.38 -11.94
CA ALA A 232 10.24 -3.09 -11.32
C ALA A 232 11.34 -2.07 -11.61
N ARG A 233 11.00 -0.78 -11.53
CA ARG A 233 11.96 0.33 -11.64
C ARG A 233 12.18 1.00 -10.31
N VAL A 234 11.21 0.95 -9.40
CA VAL A 234 11.28 1.61 -8.10
C VAL A 234 10.80 0.67 -7.01
N ILE A 235 11.50 0.63 -5.87
CA ILE A 235 11.03 0.07 -4.61
C ILE A 235 10.94 1.20 -3.60
N ILE A 236 9.78 1.33 -2.96
CA ILE A 236 9.52 2.31 -1.91
C ILE A 236 9.27 1.56 -0.61
N SER A 237 10.04 1.89 0.44
CA SER A 237 9.97 1.21 1.74
C SER A 237 9.98 2.18 2.92
N GLY A 238 9.84 1.64 4.15
CA GLY A 238 9.90 2.33 5.43
C GLY A 238 10.74 1.58 6.46
N HIS A 239 10.23 1.45 7.69
CA HIS A 239 10.70 0.61 8.79
C HIS A 239 11.99 1.07 9.51
N GLU A 240 13.03 1.43 8.79
CA GLU A 240 14.33 1.75 9.45
C GLU A 240 14.36 3.15 10.07
N HIS A 241 13.25 3.91 10.02
CA HIS A 241 13.11 5.29 10.52
C HIS A 241 14.18 6.26 9.99
N PHE A 242 15.04 5.79 9.10
CA PHE A 242 16.13 6.54 8.50
C PHE A 242 15.99 6.53 6.97
N PRO A 243 15.98 7.71 6.31
CA PRO A 243 15.82 7.78 4.87
C PRO A 243 17.01 7.16 4.15
N SER A 244 16.75 6.41 3.10
CA SER A 244 17.78 5.89 2.22
C SER A 244 17.41 6.05 0.75
N LEU A 245 18.45 6.21 -0.08
CA LEU A 245 18.35 6.30 -1.53
C LEU A 245 19.49 5.51 -2.14
N ASN A 246 19.18 4.45 -2.85
CA ASN A 246 20.15 3.61 -3.50
C ASN A 246 19.70 3.28 -4.94
N ILE A 247 20.62 3.37 -5.88
CA ILE A 247 20.40 2.90 -7.25
C ILE A 247 21.25 1.65 -7.44
N LYS A 248 20.58 0.56 -7.75
CA LYS A 248 21.25 -0.67 -8.16
C LYS A 248 21.30 -0.68 -9.68
N ALA A 249 22.48 -0.37 -10.23
CA ALA A 249 22.72 -0.49 -11.65
C ALA A 249 22.63 -1.98 -12.04
N VAL A 250 21.89 -2.25 -13.09
CA VAL A 250 21.73 -3.58 -13.69
C VAL A 250 22.23 -3.52 -15.11
N GLU A 251 22.89 -4.58 -15.57
CA GLU A 251 23.26 -4.71 -16.97
C GLU A 251 22.00 -4.57 -17.86
N GLU A 252 22.13 -3.93 -19.01
CA GLU A 252 21.07 -3.69 -20.00
C GLU A 252 20.09 -2.53 -19.68
N GLY A 253 20.43 -1.61 -18.78
CA GLY A 253 19.64 -0.37 -18.55
C GLY A 253 18.35 -0.60 -17.79
N CYS A 254 18.32 -1.62 -16.92
CA CYS A 254 17.22 -1.92 -16.01
C CYS A 254 17.54 -1.47 -14.58
N ASP A 255 17.90 -0.22 -14.39
CA ASP A 255 18.22 0.31 -13.07
C ASP A 255 17.04 0.20 -12.10
N LEU A 256 17.34 -0.18 -10.87
CA LEU A 256 16.36 -0.29 -9.80
C LEU A 256 16.66 0.77 -8.74
N LEU A 257 15.77 1.74 -8.62
CA LEU A 257 15.82 2.78 -7.59
C LEU A 257 15.14 2.26 -6.31
N MET A 258 15.84 2.29 -5.20
CA MET A 258 15.32 1.95 -3.87
C MET A 258 15.27 3.20 -3.01
N ILE A 259 14.08 3.54 -2.54
CA ILE A 259 13.80 4.72 -1.70
C ILE A 259 13.20 4.25 -0.39
N ALA A 260 13.76 4.67 0.74
CA ALA A 260 13.13 4.56 2.03
C ALA A 260 12.79 5.94 2.58
N ALA A 261 11.58 6.10 3.13
CA ALA A 261 11.26 7.26 3.95
C ALA A 261 11.97 7.16 5.31
N GLY A 262 12.24 8.31 5.93
CA GLY A 262 12.38 8.33 7.38
C GLY A 262 11.00 8.24 8.03
N ALA A 263 10.95 8.08 9.35
CA ALA A 263 9.70 8.00 10.08
C ALA A 263 8.93 9.33 10.05
N THR A 264 7.63 9.26 9.79
CA THR A 264 6.73 10.42 9.94
C THR A 264 6.59 10.80 11.42
N ALA A 265 6.61 9.80 12.32
CA ALA A 265 6.69 10.00 13.77
C ALA A 265 7.62 8.94 14.39
N PRO A 266 8.91 9.23 14.56
CA PRO A 266 9.88 8.29 15.11
C PRO A 266 9.61 7.98 16.59
N ASP A 267 9.96 6.75 17.02
CA ASP A 267 9.81 6.30 18.42
C ASP A 267 10.70 7.12 19.38
N ASP A 268 11.94 7.33 18.98
CA ASP A 268 12.89 8.20 19.69
C ASP A 268 13.28 9.37 18.78
N ILE A 269 13.20 10.57 19.35
CA ILE A 269 13.55 11.81 18.65
C ILE A 269 14.92 12.25 19.11
N ASP A 270 15.89 12.21 18.22
CA ASP A 270 17.24 12.74 18.41
C ASP A 270 17.75 13.41 17.13
N GLU A 271 19.03 13.78 17.09
CA GLU A 271 19.64 14.38 15.89
C GLU A 271 19.60 13.43 14.66
N LYS A 272 19.55 12.13 14.88
CA LYS A 272 19.53 11.12 13.83
C LYS A 272 18.12 10.74 13.41
N TYR A 273 17.18 10.63 14.37
CA TYR A 273 15.80 10.23 14.15
C TYR A 273 14.88 11.43 14.35
N THR A 274 14.40 12.01 13.28
CA THR A 274 13.50 13.15 13.28
C THR A 274 12.31 12.91 12.35
N TYR A 275 11.28 13.74 12.47
CA TYR A 275 10.11 13.65 11.59
C TYR A 275 10.50 13.90 10.14
N LYS A 276 10.11 12.99 9.24
CA LYS A 276 10.46 13.01 7.82
C LYS A 276 9.30 12.58 6.95
N TYR A 277 9.32 13.06 5.71
CA TYR A 277 8.49 12.56 4.63
C TYR A 277 9.14 12.93 3.28
N ASN A 278 8.63 12.34 2.18
CA ASN A 278 9.11 12.67 0.85
C ASN A 278 7.98 13.18 -0.05
N ILE A 279 8.31 14.04 -1.00
CA ILE A 279 7.48 14.30 -2.17
C ILE A 279 8.18 13.65 -3.36
N LEU A 280 7.49 12.71 -4.01
CA LEU A 280 7.99 11.94 -5.14
C LEU A 280 7.28 12.38 -6.40
N THR A 281 8.04 12.75 -7.43
CA THR A 281 7.50 13.10 -8.73
C THR A 281 7.98 12.08 -9.75
N PHE A 282 7.05 11.47 -10.45
CA PHE A 282 7.29 10.51 -11.53
C PHE A 282 6.93 11.17 -12.86
N GLU A 283 7.85 11.13 -13.81
CA GLU A 283 7.69 11.74 -15.12
C GLU A 283 8.22 10.82 -16.20
N TRP A 284 7.66 10.95 -17.39
CA TRP A 284 8.26 10.36 -18.56
C TRP A 284 9.30 11.30 -19.15
N GLU A 285 10.54 10.81 -19.27
CA GLU A 285 11.65 11.47 -19.93
C GLU A 285 11.60 11.12 -21.42
N GLU A 286 11.08 12.03 -22.25
CA GLU A 286 10.81 11.78 -23.66
C GLU A 286 12.07 11.41 -24.43
N GLY A 287 13.18 12.13 -24.22
CA GLY A 287 14.42 11.94 -24.95
C GLY A 287 15.08 10.58 -24.76
N ALA A 288 14.87 9.95 -23.59
CA ALA A 288 15.42 8.65 -23.24
C ALA A 288 14.36 7.53 -23.30
N ASP A 289 13.08 7.87 -23.47
CA ASP A 289 11.92 7.00 -23.28
C ASP A 289 12.03 6.19 -21.97
N ALA A 290 12.17 6.93 -20.87
CA ALA A 290 12.54 6.40 -19.57
C ALA A 290 11.69 7.03 -18.45
N LEU A 291 11.62 6.36 -17.32
CA LEU A 291 11.01 6.89 -16.11
C LEU A 291 12.00 7.80 -15.39
N ALA A 292 11.63 9.06 -15.19
CA ALA A 292 12.36 9.96 -14.30
C ALA A 292 11.66 10.06 -12.95
N VAL A 293 12.43 9.93 -11.87
CA VAL A 293 11.95 10.05 -10.50
C VAL A 293 12.68 11.17 -9.79
N THR A 294 11.94 12.20 -9.38
CA THR A 294 12.46 13.30 -8.56
C THR A 294 12.03 13.13 -7.12
N ILE A 295 12.97 13.27 -6.19
CA ILE A 295 12.76 13.08 -4.76
C ILE A 295 13.00 14.42 -4.07
N ASN A 296 11.99 14.96 -3.40
CA ASN A 296 12.10 16.14 -2.55
C ASN A 296 11.90 15.68 -1.09
N PRO A 297 12.98 15.33 -0.38
CA PRO A 297 12.92 14.88 0.99
C PRO A 297 12.72 16.06 1.93
N ARG A 298 11.86 15.86 2.94
CA ARG A 298 11.52 16.86 3.94
C ARG A 298 11.92 16.37 5.33
N THR A 299 12.48 17.24 6.14
CA THR A 299 12.93 16.95 7.51
C THR A 299 12.49 18.04 8.47
N TRP A 300 12.27 17.65 9.71
CA TRP A 300 11.90 18.57 10.78
C TRP A 300 13.09 19.37 11.28
N ASN A 301 12.96 20.68 11.34
CA ASN A 301 13.90 21.58 12.00
C ASN A 301 13.44 21.86 13.44
N PHE A 302 14.19 21.38 14.43
CA PHE A 302 13.84 21.50 15.84
C PHE A 302 13.87 22.93 16.38
N GLU A 303 14.74 23.79 15.84
CA GLU A 303 14.83 25.19 16.26
C GLU A 303 13.65 26.01 15.73
N MET A 304 13.35 25.82 14.45
CA MET A 304 12.33 26.60 13.74
C MET A 304 10.93 26.01 13.86
N LYS A 305 10.78 24.79 14.43
CA LYS A 305 9.50 24.05 14.56
C LYS A 305 8.72 23.98 13.25
N ARG A 306 9.40 23.63 12.18
CA ARG A 306 8.82 23.49 10.83
C ARG A 306 9.58 22.44 10.02
N PHE A 307 8.94 21.96 8.95
CA PHE A 307 9.63 21.15 7.96
C PHE A 307 10.47 22.04 7.01
N GLU A 308 11.56 21.47 6.54
CA GLU A 308 12.41 22.07 5.52
C GLU A 308 12.98 20.98 4.60
N ARG A 309 13.61 21.36 3.51
CA ARG A 309 14.25 20.41 2.61
C ARG A 309 15.43 19.72 3.32
N ASP A 310 15.49 18.39 3.22
CA ASP A 310 16.57 17.59 3.81
C ASP A 310 17.82 17.63 2.91
N ASN A 311 18.53 18.76 2.93
CA ASN A 311 19.76 18.95 2.16
C ASN A 311 20.88 17.97 2.59
N PRO A 312 21.09 17.65 3.89
CA PRO A 312 22.06 16.64 4.30
C PRO A 312 21.79 15.26 3.69
N PHE A 313 20.54 14.86 3.56
CA PHE A 313 20.19 13.61 2.91
C PHE A 313 20.54 13.61 1.41
N LEU A 314 20.43 14.73 0.74
CA LEU A 314 20.73 14.86 -0.70
C LEU A 314 22.23 15.01 -0.99
N GLU A 315 23.06 15.24 0.03
CA GLU A 315 24.50 15.41 -0.17
C GLU A 315 25.12 14.18 -0.85
N GLY A 316 25.75 14.39 -2.01
CA GLY A 316 26.32 13.31 -2.83
C GLY A 316 25.29 12.42 -3.55
N ARG A 317 24.00 12.78 -3.56
CA ARG A 317 22.94 12.03 -4.25
C ARG A 317 22.24 12.91 -5.28
N SER A 318 21.78 12.27 -6.35
CA SER A 318 20.94 12.98 -7.35
C SER A 318 19.51 13.07 -6.84
N GLU A 319 18.94 14.28 -6.88
CA GLU A 319 17.53 14.51 -6.62
C GLU A 319 16.65 13.90 -7.71
N ARG A 320 17.08 14.02 -8.98
CA ARG A 320 16.37 13.48 -10.16
C ARG A 320 17.15 12.31 -10.75
N ASN A 321 16.48 11.17 -10.87
CA ASN A 321 17.04 9.90 -11.35
C ASN A 321 16.28 9.44 -12.57
N VAL A 322 16.97 9.24 -13.69
CA VAL A 322 16.40 8.72 -14.95
C VAL A 322 16.72 7.24 -15.05
N LEU A 323 15.67 6.42 -15.09
CA LEU A 323 15.75 4.97 -15.01
C LEU A 323 15.39 4.34 -16.36
N GLY A 324 16.25 3.49 -16.89
CA GLY A 324 15.95 2.72 -18.09
C GLY A 324 14.63 1.94 -17.92
N SER A 325 13.70 2.14 -18.87
CA SER A 325 12.31 1.67 -18.75
C SER A 325 11.92 0.80 -19.94
N PRO A 326 12.37 -0.49 -19.95
CA PRO A 326 12.19 -1.36 -21.10
C PRO A 326 10.72 -1.66 -21.40
N TYR A 327 9.83 -1.64 -20.40
CA TYR A 327 8.40 -1.91 -20.59
C TYR A 327 7.67 -0.75 -21.22
N PHE A 328 8.07 0.49 -20.98
CA PHE A 328 7.53 1.66 -21.68
C PHE A 328 7.72 1.52 -23.20
N ARG A 329 8.90 1.07 -23.62
CA ARG A 329 9.25 0.92 -25.05
C ARG A 329 8.45 -0.16 -25.75
N ARG A 330 8.04 -1.23 -25.03
CA ARG A 330 7.25 -2.34 -25.58
C ARG A 330 5.79 -1.97 -25.80
N GLY A 331 5.25 -1.00 -25.03
CA GLY A 331 3.87 -0.55 -25.14
C GLY A 331 3.58 0.38 -26.32
N VAL A 332 4.60 0.80 -27.09
CA VAL A 332 4.40 1.63 -28.29
C VAL A 332 4.13 0.71 -29.47
N PRO A 333 2.97 0.77 -30.15
CA PRO A 333 2.75 0.04 -31.39
C PRO A 333 3.83 0.41 -32.41
N SER A 334 4.61 -0.54 -32.86
CA SER A 334 5.54 -0.33 -33.97
C SER A 334 4.72 0.01 -35.22
N VAL A 335 4.67 1.29 -35.55
CA VAL A 335 4.15 1.73 -36.85
C VAL A 335 5.24 1.46 -37.88
N ALA A 336 5.36 0.24 -38.33
CA ALA A 336 6.04 -0.10 -39.58
C ALA A 336 5.01 -0.72 -40.52
N PRO A 337 4.81 -0.20 -41.70
CA PRO A 337 3.97 -0.86 -42.69
C PRO A 337 4.74 -2.06 -43.24
N VAL A 338 4.41 -3.24 -42.80
CA VAL A 338 4.82 -4.45 -43.52
C VAL A 338 3.77 -4.78 -44.58
N GLN A 339 4.13 -4.47 -45.83
CA GLN A 339 3.47 -5.09 -46.96
C GLN A 339 3.92 -6.57 -47.05
N GLY A 340 2.90 -7.42 -46.97
CA GLY A 340 2.85 -8.71 -47.63
C GLY A 340 3.85 -9.78 -47.20
N VAL A 341 3.37 -10.82 -46.60
CA VAL A 341 3.27 -12.20 -47.14
C VAL A 341 2.48 -13.02 -46.12
N VAL A 342 1.41 -13.64 -46.60
CA VAL A 342 0.58 -14.57 -45.84
C VAL A 342 1.29 -15.93 -45.87
N ASP A 343 1.70 -16.44 -44.70
CA ASP A 343 1.88 -17.86 -44.43
C ASP A 343 1.27 -18.21 -43.09
N GLU A 344 0.28 -19.08 -43.07
CA GLU A 344 -0.39 -19.59 -41.88
C GLU A 344 0.59 -20.45 -41.06
N PRO A 345 0.71 -20.17 -39.74
CA PRO A 345 1.39 -21.10 -38.85
C PRO A 345 0.43 -22.17 -38.29
N PRO A 346 0.91 -23.35 -37.92
CA PRO A 346 0.09 -24.45 -37.46
C PRO A 346 -0.51 -24.19 -36.07
N GLN A 347 -1.74 -24.66 -35.90
CA GLN A 347 -2.49 -24.60 -34.66
C GLN A 347 -1.75 -25.30 -33.51
N ALA A 348 -1.35 -24.52 -32.50
CA ALA A 348 -0.89 -25.06 -31.22
C ALA A 348 -2.10 -25.32 -30.30
N GLN A 349 -2.16 -26.51 -29.75
CA GLN A 349 -3.14 -26.93 -28.77
C GLN A 349 -2.97 -26.12 -27.47
N PRO A 350 -4.07 -25.76 -26.75
CA PRO A 350 -3.97 -24.99 -25.52
C PRO A 350 -3.34 -25.83 -24.41
N VAL A 351 -2.20 -25.36 -23.91
CA VAL A 351 -1.62 -25.83 -22.65
C VAL A 351 -2.45 -25.21 -21.53
N ALA A 352 -2.90 -26.03 -20.60
CA ALA A 352 -3.67 -25.60 -19.44
C ALA A 352 -2.90 -24.53 -18.64
N ASN A 353 -3.51 -23.37 -18.51
CA ASN A 353 -2.96 -22.27 -17.72
C ASN A 353 -2.91 -22.64 -16.23
N PRO A 354 -1.82 -22.32 -15.54
CA PRO A 354 -1.81 -22.35 -14.07
C PRO A 354 -2.74 -21.25 -13.53
N VAL A 355 -3.35 -21.55 -12.41
CA VAL A 355 -4.34 -20.76 -11.68
C VAL A 355 -3.90 -19.30 -11.56
N THR A 356 -4.51 -18.43 -12.35
CA THR A 356 -4.41 -16.98 -12.22
C THR A 356 -5.25 -16.55 -11.04
N GLY A 357 -4.63 -16.37 -9.89
CA GLY A 357 -5.23 -15.81 -8.68
C GLY A 357 -5.19 -14.29 -8.62
N SER A 358 -5.11 -13.59 -9.75
CA SER A 358 -5.37 -12.16 -9.77
C SER A 358 -6.85 -11.94 -10.04
N LYS A 359 -7.65 -11.69 -8.99
CA LYS A 359 -8.89 -10.98 -9.19
C LYS A 359 -8.51 -9.61 -9.72
N GLU A 360 -8.85 -9.33 -10.97
CA GLU A 360 -9.06 -7.97 -11.44
C GLU A 360 -9.92 -7.27 -10.39
N VAL A 361 -9.30 -6.48 -9.51
CA VAL A 361 -10.04 -5.51 -8.72
C VAL A 361 -10.58 -4.56 -9.75
N ASP A 362 -11.88 -4.55 -9.84
CA ASP A 362 -12.67 -3.91 -10.85
C ASP A 362 -12.31 -2.42 -10.99
N LEU A 363 -11.38 -2.09 -11.90
CA LEU A 363 -11.04 -0.72 -12.31
C LEU A 363 -12.28 0.03 -12.84
N SER A 364 -13.42 -0.68 -13.00
CA SER A 364 -14.71 -0.17 -13.45
C SER A 364 -15.57 0.42 -12.33
N MET A 365 -15.17 0.31 -11.04
CA MET A 365 -15.96 0.89 -9.95
C MET A 365 -15.96 2.41 -10.06
N SER A 366 -17.17 2.99 -10.22
CA SER A 366 -17.32 4.44 -10.23
C SER A 366 -16.81 5.04 -8.92
N GLU A 367 -16.34 6.29 -8.97
CA GLU A 367 -15.86 7.03 -7.78
C GLU A 367 -16.88 7.00 -6.64
N ASP A 368 -18.16 7.12 -6.95
CA ASP A 368 -19.25 7.00 -5.97
C ASP A 368 -19.28 5.64 -5.25
N VAL A 369 -19.02 4.54 -5.96
CA VAL A 369 -18.97 3.20 -5.35
C VAL A 369 -17.74 3.06 -4.46
N ARG A 370 -16.59 3.58 -4.92
CA ARG A 370 -15.36 3.63 -4.11
C ARG A 370 -15.56 4.43 -2.82
N LEU A 371 -16.27 5.57 -2.87
CA LEU A 371 -16.61 6.35 -1.67
C LEU A 371 -17.54 5.59 -0.71
N VAL A 372 -18.55 4.88 -1.22
CA VAL A 372 -19.43 4.04 -0.40
C VAL A 372 -18.62 2.89 0.24
N ARG A 373 -17.70 2.27 -0.51
CA ARG A 373 -16.79 1.24 0.01
C ARG A 373 -15.91 1.78 1.12
N LEU A 374 -15.27 2.94 0.92
CA LEU A 374 -14.43 3.59 1.92
C LEU A 374 -15.20 3.78 3.23
N ARG A 375 -16.41 4.32 3.16
CA ARG A 375 -17.25 4.57 4.32
C ARG A 375 -17.72 3.28 5.01
N PHE A 376 -18.05 2.26 4.23
CA PHE A 376 -18.52 0.98 4.76
C PHE A 376 -17.41 0.26 5.55
N PHE A 377 -16.21 0.09 4.98
CA PHE A 377 -15.15 -0.69 5.61
C PHE A 377 -14.33 0.12 6.62
N ARG A 378 -14.02 1.39 6.33
CA ARG A 378 -13.16 2.22 7.18
C ARG A 378 -13.92 2.88 8.34
N ASP A 379 -15.11 3.43 8.06
CA ASP A 379 -15.80 4.31 9.00
C ASP A 379 -16.77 3.56 9.93
N LEU A 380 -17.10 2.30 9.62
CA LEU A 380 -18.02 1.48 10.39
C LEU A 380 -17.33 0.31 11.09
N PRO A 381 -17.58 0.10 12.39
CA PRO A 381 -17.22 -1.13 13.09
C PRO A 381 -17.89 -2.36 12.46
N GLU A 382 -17.27 -3.54 12.61
CA GLU A 382 -17.78 -4.83 12.09
C GLU A 382 -19.26 -5.08 12.48
N GLY A 383 -19.62 -4.82 13.75
CA GLY A 383 -21.00 -4.99 14.21
C GLY A 383 -22.02 -4.13 13.46
N CYS A 384 -21.65 -2.89 13.11
CA CYS A 384 -22.51 -2.00 12.31
C CYS A 384 -22.62 -2.47 10.87
N ARG A 385 -21.50 -2.90 10.26
CA ARG A 385 -21.51 -3.46 8.91
C ARG A 385 -22.42 -4.69 8.82
N ARG A 386 -22.29 -5.60 9.78
CA ARG A 386 -23.14 -6.79 9.88
C ARG A 386 -24.62 -6.44 10.00
N ARG A 387 -25.00 -5.48 10.86
CA ARG A 387 -26.39 -5.02 10.99
C ARG A 387 -26.94 -4.50 9.66
N ILE A 388 -26.16 -3.70 8.94
CA ILE A 388 -26.53 -3.19 7.61
C ILE A 388 -26.77 -4.37 6.63
N LEU A 389 -25.90 -5.38 6.61
CA LEU A 389 -26.06 -6.53 5.73
C LEU A 389 -27.31 -7.37 6.08
N VAL A 390 -27.66 -7.46 7.37
CA VAL A 390 -28.92 -8.09 7.83
C VAL A 390 -30.13 -7.25 7.40
N GLU A 391 -30.14 -5.95 7.67
CA GLU A 391 -31.23 -5.03 7.30
C GLU A 391 -31.49 -5.03 5.79
N LEU A 392 -30.45 -5.13 5.00
CA LEU A 392 -30.56 -5.24 3.55
C LEU A 392 -30.88 -6.66 3.04
N GLY A 393 -31.08 -7.62 3.96
CA GLY A 393 -31.47 -8.98 3.62
C GLY A 393 -30.43 -9.78 2.84
N VAL A 394 -29.13 -9.45 3.02
CA VAL A 394 -28.02 -10.12 2.34
C VAL A 394 -27.54 -11.32 3.16
N ILE A 395 -27.64 -11.21 4.47
CA ILE A 395 -27.34 -12.27 5.43
C ILE A 395 -28.53 -12.52 6.36
N PRO A 396 -28.73 -13.74 6.83
CA PRO A 396 -29.80 -14.06 7.77
C PRO A 396 -29.56 -13.42 9.14
N ALA A 397 -30.63 -13.05 9.83
CA ALA A 397 -30.57 -12.35 11.13
C ALA A 397 -30.03 -13.24 12.26
N ASP A 398 -30.16 -14.55 12.11
CA ASP A 398 -29.70 -15.56 13.07
C ASP A 398 -28.24 -16.01 12.89
N LEU A 399 -27.53 -15.42 11.92
CA LEU A 399 -26.11 -15.67 11.74
C LEU A 399 -25.33 -15.13 12.93
N THR A 400 -24.83 -16.00 13.80
CA THR A 400 -24.07 -15.65 15.01
C THR A 400 -22.58 -15.57 14.78
N ASP A 401 -22.09 -16.26 13.75
CA ASP A 401 -20.67 -16.34 13.45
C ASP A 401 -20.12 -15.00 12.94
N ARG A 402 -18.87 -14.75 13.28
CA ARG A 402 -18.11 -13.61 12.73
C ARG A 402 -18.00 -13.75 11.20
N LEU A 403 -18.32 -12.69 10.48
CA LEU A 403 -18.10 -12.67 9.04
C LEU A 403 -16.62 -12.46 8.74
N ASP A 404 -16.07 -13.31 7.88
CA ASP A 404 -14.76 -13.02 7.29
C ASP A 404 -14.86 -11.78 6.39
N HIS A 405 -13.86 -10.93 6.45
CA HIS A 405 -13.75 -9.72 5.63
C HIS A 405 -13.94 -10.00 4.12
N THR A 406 -13.43 -11.13 3.61
CA THR A 406 -13.63 -11.54 2.21
C THR A 406 -15.11 -11.80 1.90
N ILE A 407 -15.85 -12.34 2.86
CA ILE A 407 -17.30 -12.57 2.73
C ILE A 407 -18.04 -11.24 2.75
N GLU A 408 -17.68 -10.31 3.64
CA GLU A 408 -18.25 -8.96 3.66
C GLU A 408 -18.03 -8.24 2.33
N GLN A 409 -16.83 -8.33 1.75
CA GLN A 409 -16.52 -7.76 0.44
C GLN A 409 -17.39 -8.35 -0.67
N ARG A 410 -17.62 -9.67 -0.66
CA ARG A 410 -18.52 -10.33 -1.64
C ARG A 410 -19.96 -9.84 -1.50
N PHE A 411 -20.44 -9.63 -0.29
CA PHE A 411 -21.79 -9.11 -0.05
C PHE A 411 -21.89 -7.64 -0.46
N PHE A 412 -20.90 -6.83 -0.17
CA PHE A 412 -20.81 -5.46 -0.66
C PHE A 412 -20.87 -5.42 -2.19
N ALA A 413 -20.01 -6.18 -2.86
CA ALA A 413 -19.98 -6.25 -4.33
C ALA A 413 -21.33 -6.74 -4.91
N LYS A 414 -21.98 -7.70 -4.25
CA LYS A 414 -23.32 -8.19 -4.65
C LYS A 414 -24.37 -7.09 -4.57
N LEU A 415 -24.40 -6.29 -3.50
CA LEU A 415 -25.33 -5.16 -3.36
C LEU A 415 -25.11 -4.11 -4.46
N VAL A 416 -23.85 -3.79 -4.75
CA VAL A 416 -23.48 -2.86 -5.83
C VAL A 416 -23.94 -3.40 -7.19
N ALA A 417 -23.65 -4.67 -7.50
CA ALA A 417 -24.05 -5.32 -8.75
C ALA A 417 -25.57 -5.40 -8.93
N GLN A 418 -26.32 -5.47 -7.83
CA GLN A 418 -27.79 -5.42 -7.84
C GLN A 418 -28.37 -4.00 -7.98
N GLY A 419 -27.52 -2.97 -8.14
CA GLY A 419 -27.96 -1.58 -8.23
C GLY A 419 -28.43 -0.97 -6.90
N ARG A 420 -28.19 -1.63 -5.75
CA ARG A 420 -28.64 -1.24 -4.41
C ARG A 420 -27.68 -0.30 -3.68
N LYS A 421 -26.76 0.35 -4.40
CA LYS A 421 -25.80 1.32 -3.86
C LYS A 421 -26.48 2.41 -3.01
N GLY A 422 -27.63 2.92 -3.46
CA GLY A 422 -28.38 3.97 -2.75
C GLY A 422 -28.89 3.51 -1.38
N GLU A 423 -29.44 2.29 -1.30
CA GLU A 423 -29.89 1.70 -0.03
C GLU A 423 -28.72 1.50 0.93
N LEU A 424 -27.61 0.97 0.41
CA LEU A 424 -26.39 0.78 1.19
C LEU A 424 -25.84 2.11 1.73
N SER A 425 -25.76 3.15 0.89
CA SER A 425 -25.31 4.48 1.32
C SER A 425 -26.19 5.06 2.41
N ALA A 426 -27.52 4.97 2.29
CA ALA A 426 -28.45 5.47 3.29
C ALA A 426 -28.34 4.71 4.63
N ALA A 427 -28.13 3.40 4.60
CA ALA A 427 -27.91 2.59 5.79
C ALA A 427 -26.59 2.97 6.49
N ILE A 428 -25.52 3.22 5.72
CA ILE A 428 -24.24 3.71 6.23
C ILE A 428 -24.42 5.09 6.91
N ASP A 429 -25.12 6.02 6.26
CA ASP A 429 -25.40 7.35 6.83
C ASP A 429 -26.11 7.25 8.19
N THR A 430 -27.13 6.38 8.25
CA THR A 430 -27.88 6.14 9.47
C THR A 430 -27.01 5.55 10.58
N ALA A 431 -26.15 4.56 10.25
CA ALA A 431 -25.25 3.95 11.22
C ALA A 431 -24.21 4.96 11.75
N ILE A 432 -23.61 5.77 10.87
CA ILE A 432 -22.64 6.80 11.27
C ILE A 432 -23.28 7.86 12.18
N LEU A 433 -24.55 8.24 11.94
CA LEU A 433 -25.28 9.17 12.79
C LEU A 433 -25.51 8.59 14.19
N LYS A 434 -25.91 7.31 14.29
CA LYS A 434 -26.09 6.61 15.57
C LYS A 434 -24.78 6.51 16.36
N LEU A 435 -23.68 6.17 15.70
CA LEU A 435 -22.35 6.13 16.33
C LEU A 435 -21.93 7.51 16.90
N LYS A 436 -22.31 8.60 16.24
CA LYS A 436 -22.02 9.97 16.72
C LYS A 436 -22.90 10.41 17.87
N SER A 437 -24.15 9.96 17.93
CA SER A 437 -25.09 10.30 19.02
C SER A 437 -24.87 9.45 20.29
N GLY A 438 -24.08 8.39 20.21
CA GLY A 438 -23.89 7.45 21.32
C GLY A 438 -25.08 6.51 21.58
N ASP A 439 -26.00 6.40 20.61
CA ASP A 439 -27.22 5.60 20.71
C ASP A 439 -27.02 4.14 20.23
N ASP A 440 -25.77 3.69 20.16
CA ASP A 440 -25.43 2.33 19.74
C ASP A 440 -25.12 1.45 20.97
N GLU A 441 -26.16 0.90 21.60
CA GLU A 441 -26.08 -0.26 22.51
C GLU A 441 -26.38 -1.56 21.76
#